data_1d3c25373a306fe084bcd12c5c55949a
#
_entry.id   1d3c25373a306fe084bcd12c5c55949a
#
_cell.length_a   1.000
_cell.length_b   1.000
_cell.length_c   1.000
_cell.angle_alpha   90.00
_cell.angle_beta   90.00
_cell.angle_gamma   90.00
#
_symmetry.space_group_name_H-M   'P 1'
#
loop_
_entity.id
_entity.type
_entity.pdbx_description
1 polymer ?
#
loop_
_entity_poly.entity_id
_entity_poly.type
_entity_poly.pdbx_seq_one_letter_code
_entity_poly.pdbx_strand_id
1 'polypeptide(L)'
;MFVIYVCILIKGINYHVFLSFQMCIADFAVKNFKSLPRKKIKELVENMQVLIEGLKPSFLWDICGAHVDELKDFIADLNNALIISESFVLLIINELDYLIGRKSLLMSQIELCFSDQIMFIVSSTKLLCLSSLPNVNSMIQYVRQSLQVLEDGNILELKLDSTWDGSTLFGLACGFPLIYHYHNTEKSDFSSTNLLKVQVKRNEHIVASWTAPVQIFSTSHLAKTIKEDWKYKFSKNKAYSISETTTIVLQSMVM
;
A
#
# COMPACT_ATOMS: atom_id res chain seq x y z
N MET A 1 0.88 -8.03 -34.84
CA MET A 1 0.01 -6.87 -35.08
C MET A 1 -0.21 -6.21 -33.72
N PHE A 2 0.62 -5.22 -33.39
CA PHE A 2 0.57 -4.53 -32.08
C PHE A 2 -0.56 -3.50 -32.13
N VAL A 3 -1.58 -3.69 -31.29
CA VAL A 3 -2.62 -2.68 -31.10
C VAL A 3 -2.10 -1.69 -30.08
N ILE A 4 -1.69 -0.51 -30.55
CA ILE A 4 -1.30 0.60 -29.69
C ILE A 4 -2.59 1.21 -29.14
N TYR A 5 -2.87 1.01 -27.86
CA TYR A 5 -3.98 1.69 -27.16
C TYR A 5 -3.46 2.99 -26.55
N VAL A 6 -3.89 4.09 -27.13
CA VAL A 6 -3.68 5.44 -26.56
C VAL A 6 -4.75 5.66 -25.48
N CYS A 7 -4.37 5.58 -24.21
CA CYS A 7 -5.24 5.97 -23.10
C CYS A 7 -5.20 7.48 -22.90
N ILE A 8 -6.15 8.22 -23.46
CA ILE A 8 -6.37 9.61 -23.13
C ILE A 8 -7.16 9.65 -21.81
N LEU A 9 -6.52 10.14 -20.75
CA LEU A 9 -7.16 10.43 -19.45
C LEU A 9 -8.07 11.64 -19.56
N ILE A 10 -9.31 11.43 -20.01
CA ILE A 10 -10.41 12.38 -19.82
C ILE A 10 -11.44 11.71 -18.90
N LYS A 11 -11.98 12.44 -17.95
CA LYS A 11 -13.05 12.02 -17.04
C LYS A 11 -14.14 11.25 -17.80
N GLY A 12 -14.13 9.92 -17.69
CA GLY A 12 -15.03 9.03 -18.42
C GLY A 12 -14.30 7.87 -19.09
N ILE A 13 -13.54 7.05 -18.30
CA ILE A 13 -12.90 5.84 -18.83
C ILE A 13 -13.98 4.93 -19.41
N ASN A 14 -13.95 4.73 -20.72
CA ASN A 14 -14.90 3.87 -21.43
C ASN A 14 -14.66 2.41 -20.94
N TYR A 15 -15.74 1.71 -20.62
CA TYR A 15 -15.73 0.33 -20.09
C TYR A 15 -14.85 -0.63 -20.92
N HIS A 16 -14.77 -0.42 -22.23
CA HIS A 16 -13.90 -1.21 -23.12
C HIS A 16 -12.40 -1.01 -22.87
N VAL A 17 -11.95 0.19 -22.52
CA VAL A 17 -10.56 0.48 -22.18
C VAL A 17 -10.19 -0.21 -20.87
N PHE A 18 -11.10 -0.22 -19.92
CA PHE A 18 -10.95 -0.85 -18.62
C PHE A 18 -10.77 -2.38 -18.72
N LEU A 19 -11.60 -3.06 -19.52
CA LEU A 19 -11.49 -4.51 -19.73
C LEU A 19 -10.18 -4.89 -20.44
N SER A 20 -9.75 -4.09 -21.42
CA SER A 20 -8.46 -4.34 -22.11
C SER A 20 -7.28 -4.22 -21.16
N PHE A 21 -7.35 -3.33 -20.18
CA PHE A 21 -6.30 -3.12 -19.18
C PHE A 21 -6.17 -4.31 -18.22
N GLN A 22 -7.30 -4.80 -17.70
CA GLN A 22 -7.32 -5.99 -16.85
C GLN A 22 -6.79 -7.23 -17.58
N MET A 23 -7.12 -7.38 -18.85
CA MET A 23 -6.60 -8.47 -19.69
C MET A 23 -5.08 -8.35 -19.86
N CYS A 24 -4.54 -7.17 -20.14
CA CYS A 24 -3.09 -6.97 -20.25
C CYS A 24 -2.35 -7.34 -18.97
N ILE A 25 -2.83 -6.92 -17.79
CA ILE A 25 -2.21 -7.26 -16.50
C ILE A 25 -2.23 -8.78 -16.29
N ALA A 26 -3.36 -9.44 -16.59
CA ALA A 26 -3.48 -10.89 -16.47
C ALA A 26 -2.53 -11.63 -17.43
N ASP A 27 -2.40 -11.17 -18.68
CA ASP A 27 -1.51 -11.77 -19.68
C ASP A 27 -0.05 -11.61 -19.26
N PHE A 28 0.37 -10.44 -18.75
CA PHE A 28 1.72 -10.25 -18.23
C PHE A 28 1.99 -11.06 -16.97
N ALA A 29 0.99 -11.23 -16.10
CA ALA A 29 1.12 -12.10 -14.94
C ALA A 29 1.35 -13.57 -15.37
N VAL A 30 0.60 -14.06 -16.36
CA VAL A 30 0.78 -15.41 -16.91
C VAL A 30 2.14 -15.57 -17.59
N LYS A 31 2.59 -14.54 -18.32
CA LYS A 31 3.90 -14.53 -19.02
C LYS A 31 5.06 -14.62 -18.02
N ASN A 32 5.04 -13.80 -16.99
CA ASN A 32 6.18 -13.63 -16.07
C ASN A 32 6.17 -14.63 -14.91
N PHE A 33 4.98 -15.05 -14.43
CA PHE A 33 4.86 -15.97 -13.29
C PHE A 33 4.30 -17.32 -13.73
N LYS A 34 5.16 -18.24 -14.14
CA LYS A 34 4.82 -19.52 -14.78
C LYS A 34 3.83 -20.42 -14.02
N SER A 35 3.73 -20.29 -12.70
CA SER A 35 2.91 -21.15 -11.84
C SER A 35 1.83 -20.40 -11.03
N LEU A 36 1.52 -19.16 -11.42
CA LEU A 36 0.56 -18.36 -10.66
C LEU A 36 -0.88 -18.88 -10.85
N PRO A 37 -1.57 -19.32 -9.75
CA PRO A 37 -2.94 -19.81 -9.87
C PRO A 37 -3.90 -18.71 -10.35
N ARG A 38 -4.93 -19.06 -11.12
CA ARG A 38 -5.93 -18.10 -11.64
C ARG A 38 -6.55 -17.20 -10.57
N LYS A 39 -6.76 -17.74 -9.34
CA LYS A 39 -7.26 -16.94 -8.21
C LYS A 39 -6.29 -15.83 -7.84
N LYS A 40 -4.97 -16.12 -7.86
CA LYS A 40 -3.91 -15.16 -7.54
C LYS A 40 -3.72 -14.13 -8.64
N ILE A 41 -3.91 -14.51 -9.90
CA ILE A 41 -3.93 -13.56 -11.03
C ILE A 41 -5.08 -12.56 -10.83
N LYS A 42 -6.27 -13.01 -10.46
CA LYS A 42 -7.39 -12.10 -10.16
C LYS A 42 -7.06 -11.14 -9.01
N GLU A 43 -6.48 -11.66 -7.93
CA GLU A 43 -6.05 -10.85 -6.78
C GLU A 43 -5.03 -9.78 -7.20
N LEU A 44 -4.05 -10.14 -8.04
CA LEU A 44 -3.08 -9.21 -8.61
C LEU A 44 -3.77 -8.13 -9.45
N VAL A 45 -4.66 -8.53 -10.38
CA VAL A 45 -5.41 -7.58 -11.21
C VAL A 45 -6.19 -6.57 -10.35
N GLU A 46 -6.84 -7.02 -9.26
CA GLU A 46 -7.59 -6.13 -8.37
C GLU A 46 -6.65 -5.17 -7.60
N ASN A 47 -5.49 -5.63 -7.13
CA ASN A 47 -4.50 -4.77 -6.49
C ASN A 47 -3.93 -3.74 -7.47
N MET A 48 -3.58 -4.16 -8.68
CA MET A 48 -3.10 -3.26 -9.73
C MET A 48 -4.15 -2.21 -10.09
N GLN A 49 -5.42 -2.59 -10.14
CA GLN A 49 -6.51 -1.66 -10.43
C GLN A 49 -6.61 -0.54 -9.39
N VAL A 50 -6.43 -0.87 -8.11
CA VAL A 50 -6.44 0.12 -7.01
C VAL A 50 -5.29 1.12 -7.15
N LEU A 51 -4.10 0.65 -7.60
CA LEU A 51 -2.97 1.54 -7.91
C LEU A 51 -3.29 2.48 -9.09
N ILE A 52 -3.88 1.93 -10.15
CA ILE A 52 -4.24 2.70 -11.35
C ILE A 52 -5.27 3.78 -11.03
N GLU A 53 -6.26 3.45 -10.20
CA GLU A 53 -7.27 4.40 -9.73
C GLU A 53 -6.71 5.44 -8.72
N GLY A 54 -5.45 5.31 -8.30
CA GLY A 54 -4.81 6.25 -7.37
C GLY A 54 -5.31 6.14 -5.93
N LEU A 55 -5.95 5.04 -5.58
CA LEU A 55 -6.54 4.85 -4.25
C LEU A 55 -5.55 4.31 -3.22
N LYS A 56 -4.48 3.65 -3.67
CA LYS A 56 -3.34 3.21 -2.86
C LYS A 56 -2.04 3.60 -3.53
N PRO A 57 -0.99 3.93 -2.76
CA PRO A 57 0.33 4.22 -3.34
C PRO A 57 1.08 2.96 -3.76
N SER A 58 0.94 1.87 -3.01
CA SER A 58 1.52 0.56 -3.32
C SER A 58 0.77 -0.59 -2.66
N PHE A 59 1.17 -1.82 -2.98
CA PHE A 59 0.80 -3.02 -2.23
C PHE A 59 2.02 -3.93 -2.05
N LEU A 60 2.03 -4.67 -0.93
CA LEU A 60 3.03 -5.68 -0.63
C LEU A 60 2.83 -6.89 -1.55
N TRP A 61 3.92 -7.41 -2.13
CA TRP A 61 3.88 -8.62 -2.92
C TRP A 61 3.90 -9.85 -2.01
N ASP A 62 2.73 -10.34 -1.67
CA ASP A 62 2.49 -11.57 -0.91
C ASP A 62 1.69 -12.62 -1.72
N ILE A 63 1.62 -12.41 -3.03
CA ILE A 63 0.76 -13.18 -3.92
C ILE A 63 1.33 -14.58 -4.17
N CYS A 64 2.65 -14.66 -4.40
CA CYS A 64 3.40 -15.92 -4.55
C CYS A 64 4.89 -15.68 -4.27
N GLY A 65 5.65 -16.78 -4.12
CA GLY A 65 7.12 -16.72 -4.10
C GLY A 65 7.66 -16.47 -5.50
N ALA A 66 7.73 -15.20 -5.91
CA ALA A 66 8.34 -14.78 -7.16
C ALA A 66 9.83 -14.47 -6.96
N HIS A 67 10.66 -14.79 -7.96
CA HIS A 67 12.01 -14.27 -8.02
C HIS A 67 11.98 -12.77 -8.35
N VAL A 68 12.97 -12.04 -7.85
CA VAL A 68 13.09 -10.60 -8.08
C VAL A 68 13.11 -10.26 -9.58
N ASP A 69 13.74 -11.09 -10.40
CA ASP A 69 13.82 -10.87 -11.84
C ASP A 69 12.46 -11.03 -12.53
N GLU A 70 11.62 -11.96 -12.07
CA GLU A 70 10.24 -12.09 -12.57
C GLU A 70 9.42 -10.85 -12.27
N LEU A 71 9.61 -10.23 -11.09
CA LEU A 71 8.96 -8.98 -10.72
C LEU A 71 9.49 -7.80 -11.55
N LYS A 72 10.80 -7.74 -11.80
CA LYS A 72 11.42 -6.72 -12.67
C LYS A 72 10.86 -6.79 -14.08
N ASP A 73 10.80 -7.98 -14.65
CA ASP A 73 10.26 -8.21 -15.99
C ASP A 73 8.77 -7.85 -16.06
N PHE A 74 8.00 -8.23 -15.05
CA PHE A 74 6.59 -7.88 -14.97
C PHE A 74 6.37 -6.35 -14.92
N ILE A 75 7.14 -5.61 -14.12
CA ILE A 75 7.07 -4.15 -14.06
C ILE A 75 7.51 -3.51 -15.38
N ALA A 76 8.55 -4.04 -16.03
CA ALA A 76 8.98 -3.56 -17.33
C ALA A 76 7.91 -3.77 -18.41
N ASP A 77 7.28 -4.96 -18.46
CA ASP A 77 6.17 -5.24 -19.38
C ASP A 77 5.00 -4.27 -19.15
N LEU A 78 4.63 -4.03 -17.89
CA LEU A 78 3.56 -3.08 -17.53
C LEU A 78 3.89 -1.67 -18.03
N ASN A 79 5.08 -1.17 -17.72
CA ASN A 79 5.48 0.18 -18.08
C ASN A 79 5.61 0.38 -19.60
N ASN A 80 6.02 -0.65 -20.32
CA ASN A 80 6.11 -0.62 -21.79
C ASN A 80 4.75 -0.67 -22.49
N ALA A 81 3.78 -1.36 -21.90
CA ALA A 81 2.47 -1.56 -22.52
C ALA A 81 1.41 -0.55 -22.07
N LEU A 82 1.54 -0.08 -20.85
CA LEU A 82 0.56 0.80 -20.23
C LEU A 82 1.05 2.24 -20.35
N ILE A 83 0.49 2.97 -21.31
CA ILE A 83 0.67 4.43 -21.42
C ILE A 83 -0.20 5.08 -20.33
N ILE A 84 0.16 4.83 -19.08
CA ILE A 84 -0.32 5.65 -17.96
C ILE A 84 0.64 6.82 -17.79
N SER A 85 0.12 7.93 -17.28
CA SER A 85 0.90 9.17 -17.10
C SER A 85 2.14 9.00 -16.19
N GLU A 86 2.28 7.85 -15.54
CA GLU A 86 3.34 7.56 -14.56
C GLU A 86 3.68 6.09 -14.53
N SER A 87 4.96 5.78 -14.43
CA SER A 87 5.48 4.42 -14.35
C SER A 87 5.17 3.75 -13.00
N PHE A 88 4.96 2.45 -13.05
CA PHE A 88 5.02 1.60 -11.87
C PHE A 88 6.46 1.47 -11.38
N VAL A 89 6.62 1.30 -10.07
CA VAL A 89 7.91 1.09 -9.43
C VAL A 89 7.89 -0.18 -8.60
N LEU A 90 9.01 -0.92 -8.62
CA LEU A 90 9.27 -2.01 -7.71
C LEU A 90 10.18 -1.52 -6.58
N LEU A 91 9.67 -1.52 -5.35
CA LEU A 91 10.48 -1.27 -4.17
C LEU A 91 10.94 -2.62 -3.62
N ILE A 92 12.24 -2.75 -3.41
CA ILE A 92 12.88 -3.91 -2.78
C ILE A 92 13.41 -3.45 -1.43
N ILE A 93 12.90 -4.04 -0.36
CA ILE A 93 13.26 -3.65 1.02
C ILE A 93 14.09 -4.76 1.65
N ASN A 94 15.31 -4.42 2.04
CA ASN A 94 16.27 -5.36 2.67
C ASN A 94 16.44 -6.66 1.89
N GLU A 95 16.31 -6.64 0.55
CA GLU A 95 16.44 -7.80 -0.35
C GLU A 95 15.38 -8.91 -0.14
N LEU A 96 14.40 -8.71 0.74
CA LEU A 96 13.42 -9.73 1.15
C LEU A 96 11.97 -9.37 0.81
N ASP A 97 11.61 -8.12 0.96
CA ASP A 97 10.23 -7.67 0.81
C ASP A 97 10.08 -6.83 -0.45
N TYR A 98 9.01 -7.07 -1.18
CA TYR A 98 8.74 -6.42 -2.45
C TYR A 98 7.41 -5.66 -2.40
N LEU A 99 7.41 -4.39 -2.84
CA LEU A 99 6.18 -3.64 -3.05
C LEU A 99 6.12 -3.17 -4.50
N ILE A 100 4.93 -3.27 -5.07
CA ILE A 100 4.62 -2.66 -6.36
C ILE A 100 3.82 -1.39 -6.09
N GLY A 101 4.27 -0.27 -6.64
CA GLY A 101 3.65 1.03 -6.38
C GLY A 101 3.74 2.00 -7.54
N ARG A 102 3.28 3.23 -7.30
CA ARG A 102 3.44 4.37 -8.20
C ARG A 102 4.23 5.47 -7.50
N LYS A 103 5.30 5.96 -8.15
CA LYS A 103 6.24 6.94 -7.57
C LYS A 103 5.53 8.18 -7.03
N SER A 104 4.64 8.78 -7.80
CA SER A 104 3.93 10.00 -7.38
C SER A 104 3.00 9.78 -6.20
N LEU A 105 2.30 8.64 -6.16
CA LEU A 105 1.42 8.32 -5.04
C LEU A 105 2.20 8.04 -3.76
N LEU A 106 3.36 7.38 -3.87
CA LEU A 106 4.29 7.19 -2.75
C LEU A 106 4.82 8.51 -2.23
N MET A 107 5.24 9.42 -3.13
CA MET A 107 5.68 10.77 -2.76
C MET A 107 4.55 11.55 -2.09
N SER A 108 3.33 11.50 -2.64
CA SER A 108 2.16 12.14 -2.04
C SER A 108 1.86 11.59 -0.65
N GLN A 109 1.98 10.28 -0.44
CA GLN A 109 1.78 9.64 0.85
C GLN A 109 2.82 10.10 1.89
N ILE A 110 4.07 10.27 1.47
CA ILE A 110 5.13 10.84 2.31
C ILE A 110 4.81 12.27 2.72
N GLU A 111 4.34 13.10 1.80
CA GLU A 111 3.97 14.50 2.11
C GLU A 111 2.80 14.58 3.12
N LEU A 112 1.88 13.60 3.12
CA LEU A 112 0.81 13.54 4.13
C LEU A 112 1.35 13.35 5.55
N CYS A 113 2.51 12.72 5.73
CA CYS A 113 3.17 12.61 7.05
C CYS A 113 3.57 13.97 7.60
N PHE A 114 4.06 14.86 6.73
CA PHE A 114 4.51 16.20 7.12
C PHE A 114 3.36 17.20 7.34
N SER A 115 2.15 16.85 6.92
CA SER A 115 0.94 17.64 7.12
C SER A 115 0.01 17.10 8.21
N ASP A 116 0.52 16.18 9.07
CA ASP A 116 -0.22 15.53 10.15
C ASP A 116 -1.51 14.80 9.71
N GLN A 117 -1.59 14.40 8.44
CA GLN A 117 -2.70 13.60 7.91
C GLN A 117 -2.48 12.09 8.07
N ILE A 118 -1.33 11.70 8.57
CA ILE A 118 -0.98 10.34 8.95
C ILE A 118 -0.50 10.35 10.39
N MET A 119 -1.02 9.43 11.18
CA MET A 119 -0.67 9.32 12.59
C MET A 119 -0.01 7.98 12.88
N PHE A 120 0.95 8.00 13.80
CA PHE A 120 1.67 6.82 14.24
C PHE A 120 1.13 6.35 15.59
N ILE A 121 0.81 5.06 15.67
CA ILE A 121 0.37 4.39 16.89
C ILE A 121 1.59 3.74 17.53
N VAL A 122 1.99 4.19 18.70
CA VAL A 122 3.07 3.56 19.48
C VAL A 122 2.52 2.60 20.54
N SER A 123 3.39 1.79 21.12
CA SER A 123 3.07 0.68 22.03
C SER A 123 2.09 1.03 23.17
N SER A 124 2.13 2.27 23.66
CA SER A 124 1.21 2.76 24.70
C SER A 124 -0.16 3.23 24.17
N THR A 125 -0.54 2.87 22.94
CA THR A 125 -1.76 3.36 22.24
C THR A 125 -1.81 4.89 22.10
N LYS A 126 -0.67 5.56 22.18
CA LYS A 126 -0.58 6.99 21.92
C LYS A 126 -0.54 7.23 20.43
N LEU A 127 -1.28 8.25 19.99
CA LEU A 127 -1.15 8.81 18.65
C LEU A 127 -0.11 9.90 18.67
N LEU A 128 0.89 9.78 17.81
CA LEU A 128 1.95 10.77 17.66
C LEU A 128 2.04 11.24 16.21
N CYS A 129 2.44 12.47 16.02
CA CYS A 129 2.82 13.01 14.71
C CYS A 129 4.28 12.67 14.40
N LEU A 130 4.67 12.82 13.13
CA LEU A 130 6.02 12.51 12.67
C LEU A 130 7.11 13.29 13.42
N SER A 131 6.84 14.56 13.78
CA SER A 131 7.78 15.41 14.51
C SER A 131 8.15 14.87 15.90
N SER A 132 7.31 14.03 16.50
CA SER A 132 7.55 13.39 17.80
C SER A 132 8.33 12.07 17.68
N LEU A 133 8.69 11.64 16.48
CA LEU A 133 9.34 10.36 16.18
C LEU A 133 10.59 10.57 15.31
N PRO A 134 11.72 11.03 15.88
CA PRO A 134 12.93 11.37 15.11
C PRO A 134 13.45 10.23 14.21
N ASN A 135 13.46 8.98 14.69
CA ASN A 135 13.91 7.83 13.91
C ASN A 135 12.98 7.55 12.72
N VAL A 136 11.66 7.68 12.92
CA VAL A 136 10.68 7.56 11.84
C VAL A 136 10.86 8.67 10.83
N ASN A 137 11.07 9.91 11.30
CA ASN A 137 11.34 11.05 10.44
C ASN A 137 12.58 10.82 9.57
N SER A 138 13.69 10.33 10.15
CA SER A 138 14.91 10.00 9.41
C SER A 138 14.68 8.94 8.34
N MET A 139 13.95 7.88 8.68
CA MET A 139 13.56 6.83 7.73
C MET A 139 12.73 7.39 6.57
N ILE A 140 11.73 8.21 6.87
CA ILE A 140 10.85 8.81 5.84
C ILE A 140 11.62 9.77 4.95
N GLN A 141 12.55 10.56 5.49
CA GLN A 141 13.42 11.43 4.70
C GLN A 141 14.32 10.61 3.77
N TYR A 142 14.90 9.50 4.24
CA TYR A 142 15.68 8.59 3.41
C TYR A 142 14.86 8.04 2.24
N VAL A 143 13.66 7.52 2.50
CA VAL A 143 12.76 6.99 1.45
C VAL A 143 12.36 8.08 0.46
N ARG A 144 12.05 9.29 0.96
CA ARG A 144 11.74 10.46 0.14
C ARG A 144 12.87 10.79 -0.82
N GLN A 145 14.09 10.92 -0.30
CA GLN A 145 15.28 11.22 -1.11
C GLN A 145 15.54 10.11 -2.14
N SER A 146 15.43 8.85 -1.76
CA SER A 146 15.61 7.72 -2.65
C SER A 146 14.59 7.72 -3.80
N LEU A 147 13.32 8.03 -3.51
CA LEU A 147 12.29 8.18 -4.54
C LEU A 147 12.54 9.40 -5.45
N GLN A 148 13.09 10.49 -4.91
CA GLN A 148 13.36 11.70 -5.71
C GLN A 148 14.42 11.45 -6.78
N VAL A 149 15.49 10.72 -6.43
CA VAL A 149 16.61 10.42 -7.34
C VAL A 149 16.34 9.19 -8.23
N LEU A 150 15.22 8.49 -8.01
CA LEU A 150 14.86 7.35 -8.85
C LEU A 150 14.60 7.84 -10.28
N GLU A 151 15.50 7.49 -11.19
CA GLU A 151 15.32 7.66 -12.63
C GLU A 151 14.32 6.66 -13.20
N ASP A 152 14.09 6.67 -14.51
CA ASP A 152 13.07 5.86 -15.20
C ASP A 152 13.29 4.32 -15.15
N GLY A 153 14.24 3.85 -14.35
CA GLY A 153 14.52 2.43 -14.15
C GLY A 153 13.48 1.65 -13.35
N ASN A 154 12.58 2.33 -12.69
CA ASN A 154 11.42 1.78 -11.97
C ASN A 154 11.73 0.76 -10.84
N ILE A 155 12.99 0.64 -10.43
CA ILE A 155 13.40 -0.28 -9.34
C ILE A 155 14.12 0.54 -8.29
N LEU A 156 13.64 0.47 -7.06
CA LEU A 156 14.23 1.14 -5.91
C LEU A 156 14.58 0.11 -4.83
N GLU A 157 15.88 -0.04 -4.59
CA GLU A 157 16.39 -0.88 -3.51
C GLU A 157 16.61 -0.02 -2.26
N LEU A 158 15.90 -0.35 -1.18
CA LEU A 158 15.99 0.32 0.11
C LEU A 158 16.67 -0.61 1.12
N LYS A 159 17.79 -0.15 1.66
CA LYS A 159 18.46 -0.79 2.80
C LYS A 159 18.12 -0.01 4.07
N LEU A 160 17.26 -0.60 4.90
CA LEU A 160 16.85 0.03 6.14
C LEU A 160 17.93 -0.11 7.19
N ASP A 161 18.15 0.97 7.94
CA ASP A 161 18.93 0.91 9.16
C ASP A 161 18.31 -0.07 10.16
N SER A 162 19.13 -0.78 10.93
CA SER A 162 18.66 -1.77 11.91
C SER A 162 17.81 -1.18 13.04
N THR A 163 17.85 0.13 13.23
CA THR A 163 17.03 0.87 14.21
C THR A 163 15.67 1.27 13.67
N TRP A 164 15.43 1.09 12.37
CA TRP A 164 14.16 1.47 11.72
C TRP A 164 13.18 0.30 11.72
N ASP A 165 11.92 0.61 12.03
CA ASP A 165 10.85 -0.38 12.01
C ASP A 165 10.29 -0.55 10.60
N GLY A 166 10.51 -1.73 10.01
CA GLY A 166 10.00 -2.07 8.68
C GLY A 166 8.48 -2.02 8.58
N SER A 167 7.75 -2.38 9.65
CA SER A 167 6.28 -2.33 9.65
C SER A 167 5.74 -0.90 9.49
N THR A 168 6.46 0.09 10.01
CA THR A 168 6.17 1.51 9.81
C THR A 168 6.30 1.89 8.33
N LEU A 169 7.37 1.44 7.67
CA LEU A 169 7.53 1.68 6.23
C LEU A 169 6.44 1.01 5.40
N PHE A 170 6.09 -0.24 5.71
CA PHE A 170 5.01 -0.94 5.00
C PHE A 170 3.66 -0.24 5.15
N GLY A 171 3.31 0.17 6.37
CA GLY A 171 2.09 0.92 6.63
C GLY A 171 2.03 2.22 5.83
N LEU A 172 3.14 2.96 5.77
CA LEU A 172 3.28 4.17 4.98
C LEU A 172 3.15 3.88 3.49
N ALA A 173 3.95 2.96 2.96
CA ALA A 173 3.96 2.63 1.54
C ALA A 173 2.62 2.07 1.06
N CYS A 174 1.90 1.31 1.89
CA CYS A 174 0.56 0.82 1.57
C CYS A 174 -0.55 1.86 1.71
N GLY A 175 -0.25 3.07 2.18
CA GLY A 175 -1.22 4.16 2.29
C GLY A 175 -2.18 4.02 3.45
N PHE A 176 -1.75 3.41 4.57
CA PHE A 176 -2.55 3.34 5.77
C PHE A 176 -2.59 4.70 6.48
N PRO A 177 -3.76 5.10 6.99
CA PRO A 177 -3.93 6.39 7.65
C PRO A 177 -3.39 6.39 9.08
N LEU A 178 -3.38 5.22 9.73
CA LEU A 178 -2.86 4.97 11.07
C LEU A 178 -1.82 3.86 10.98
N ILE A 179 -0.60 4.15 11.38
CA ILE A 179 0.56 3.28 11.17
C ILE A 179 1.15 2.88 12.53
N TYR A 180 1.31 1.58 12.73
CA TYR A 180 2.02 1.11 13.92
C TYR A 180 3.51 1.43 13.81
N HIS A 181 4.06 1.89 14.92
CA HIS A 181 5.49 2.07 15.12
C HIS A 181 5.93 1.37 16.39
N TYR A 182 6.86 0.42 16.24
CA TYR A 182 7.39 -0.33 17.35
C TYR A 182 8.77 0.19 17.72
N HIS A 183 8.93 0.60 18.97
CA HIS A 183 10.27 0.83 19.53
C HIS A 183 10.93 -0.51 19.86
N ASN A 184 12.17 -0.70 19.43
CA ASN A 184 12.93 -1.95 19.60
C ASN A 184 13.11 -2.42 21.07
N THR A 185 12.76 -1.60 22.05
CA THR A 185 12.95 -1.85 23.49
C THR A 185 11.67 -2.19 24.26
N GLU A 186 10.51 -1.95 23.69
CA GLU A 186 9.23 -2.20 24.38
C GLU A 186 8.43 -3.25 23.62
N LYS A 187 8.19 -4.41 24.26
CA LYS A 187 7.15 -5.32 23.80
C LYS A 187 5.83 -4.57 23.89
N SER A 188 5.23 -4.25 22.75
CA SER A 188 3.93 -3.63 22.70
C SER A 188 2.90 -4.60 23.28
N ASP A 189 2.44 -4.34 24.48
CA ASP A 189 1.39 -5.14 25.09
C ASP A 189 0.02 -4.60 24.62
N PHE A 190 -0.43 -5.10 23.47
CA PHE A 190 -1.81 -4.91 23.01
C PHE A 190 -2.76 -5.96 23.59
N SER A 191 -2.33 -6.70 24.62
CA SER A 191 -3.16 -7.69 25.29
C SER A 191 -4.41 -7.01 25.83
N SER A 192 -5.55 -7.63 25.64
CA SER A 192 -6.88 -7.17 26.04
C SER A 192 -7.37 -5.89 25.34
N THR A 193 -6.79 -5.54 24.17
CA THR A 193 -7.23 -4.37 23.42
C THR A 193 -8.28 -4.75 22.37
N ASN A 194 -9.39 -4.02 22.36
CA ASN A 194 -10.36 -4.12 21.28
C ASN A 194 -9.80 -3.44 20.02
N LEU A 195 -9.62 -4.19 18.94
CA LEU A 195 -9.17 -3.67 17.67
C LEU A 195 -10.36 -3.46 16.71
N LEU A 196 -10.42 -2.27 16.14
CA LEU A 196 -11.24 -2.00 14.95
C LEU A 196 -10.44 -2.45 13.73
N LYS A 197 -11.01 -3.35 12.96
CA LYS A 197 -10.51 -3.73 11.64
C LYS A 197 -11.33 -3.06 10.56
N VAL A 198 -10.69 -2.34 9.67
CA VAL A 198 -11.29 -1.73 8.49
C VAL A 198 -10.79 -2.48 7.26
N GLN A 199 -11.70 -2.94 6.42
CA GLN A 199 -11.38 -3.67 5.21
C GLN A 199 -12.09 -3.05 4.01
N VAL A 200 -11.38 -2.95 2.91
CA VAL A 200 -11.92 -2.60 1.60
C VAL A 200 -11.81 -3.80 0.68
N LYS A 201 -12.92 -4.16 0.06
CA LYS A 201 -12.98 -5.23 -0.94
C LYS A 201 -13.37 -4.66 -2.30
N ARG A 202 -12.83 -5.28 -3.33
CA ARG A 202 -13.21 -5.10 -4.72
C ARG A 202 -13.41 -6.49 -5.33
N ASN A 203 -14.60 -6.76 -5.88
CA ASN A 203 -14.95 -8.07 -6.46
C ASN A 203 -14.55 -9.24 -5.52
N GLU A 204 -14.93 -9.20 -4.23
CA GLU A 204 -14.63 -10.19 -3.20
C GLU A 204 -13.16 -10.27 -2.74
N HIS A 205 -12.22 -9.58 -3.42
CA HIS A 205 -10.82 -9.52 -3.00
C HIS A 205 -10.60 -8.37 -2.01
N ILE A 206 -9.88 -8.64 -0.92
CA ILE A 206 -9.45 -7.60 0.02
C ILE A 206 -8.30 -6.86 -0.63
N VAL A 207 -8.52 -5.59 -0.96
CA VAL A 207 -7.50 -4.73 -1.59
C VAL A 207 -6.84 -3.77 -0.62
N ALA A 208 -7.46 -3.53 0.54
CA ALA A 208 -6.85 -2.79 1.64
C ALA A 208 -7.44 -3.26 2.97
N SER A 209 -6.59 -3.39 3.99
CA SER A 209 -7.02 -3.74 5.35
C SER A 209 -6.04 -3.16 6.35
N TRP A 210 -6.55 -2.54 7.41
CA TRP A 210 -5.75 -2.09 8.54
C TRP A 210 -6.54 -2.25 9.84
N THR A 211 -5.83 -2.22 10.96
CA THR A 211 -6.42 -2.31 12.30
C THR A 211 -5.96 -1.15 13.16
N ALA A 212 -6.73 -0.77 14.16
CA ALA A 212 -6.30 0.16 15.19
C ALA A 212 -7.08 -0.08 16.49
N PRO A 213 -6.53 0.26 17.66
CA PRO A 213 -7.24 0.20 18.93
C PRO A 213 -8.51 1.05 18.91
N VAL A 214 -9.66 0.48 19.31
CA VAL A 214 -10.96 1.18 19.31
C VAL A 214 -10.91 2.45 20.16
N GLN A 215 -10.18 2.41 21.26
CA GLN A 215 -10.05 3.55 22.18
C GLN A 215 -9.45 4.81 21.53
N ILE A 216 -8.59 4.67 20.52
CA ILE A 216 -8.04 5.81 19.81
C ILE A 216 -9.15 6.65 19.17
N PHE A 217 -10.18 6.01 18.64
CA PHE A 217 -11.29 6.70 18.01
C PHE A 217 -12.26 7.32 19.02
N SER A 218 -12.30 6.84 20.26
CA SER A 218 -13.10 7.46 21.32
C SER A 218 -12.45 8.72 21.91
N THR A 219 -11.11 8.76 21.90
CA THR A 219 -10.32 9.83 22.53
C THR A 219 -9.80 10.88 21.55
N SER A 220 -9.65 10.55 20.27
CA SER A 220 -9.08 11.45 19.24
C SER A 220 -10.09 11.76 18.14
N HIS A 221 -10.48 13.04 18.05
CA HIS A 221 -11.27 13.53 16.91
C HIS A 221 -10.47 13.42 15.59
N LEU A 222 -9.16 13.70 15.63
CA LEU A 222 -8.29 13.62 14.47
C LEU A 222 -8.23 12.19 13.91
N ALA A 223 -8.13 11.16 14.78
CA ALA A 223 -8.15 9.77 14.33
C ALA A 223 -9.47 9.39 13.64
N LYS A 224 -10.60 9.91 14.15
CA LYS A 224 -11.91 9.72 13.50
C LYS A 224 -11.93 10.34 12.11
N THR A 225 -11.49 11.59 12.00
CA THR A 225 -11.45 12.33 10.72
C THR A 225 -10.57 11.59 9.71
N ILE A 226 -9.35 11.24 10.08
CA ILE A 226 -8.40 10.51 9.22
C ILE A 226 -9.00 9.17 8.73
N LYS A 227 -9.68 8.42 9.64
CA LYS A 227 -10.37 7.18 9.28
C LYS A 227 -11.46 7.42 8.24
N GLU A 228 -12.32 8.42 8.45
CA GLU A 228 -13.44 8.69 7.55
C GLU A 228 -12.96 9.25 6.20
N ASP A 229 -11.92 10.09 6.18
CA ASP A 229 -11.31 10.59 4.95
C ASP A 229 -10.71 9.44 4.12
N TRP A 230 -10.03 8.50 4.80
CA TRP A 230 -9.50 7.33 4.13
C TRP A 230 -10.61 6.45 3.54
N LYS A 231 -11.68 6.19 4.28
CA LYS A 231 -12.85 5.46 3.77
C LYS A 231 -13.51 6.18 2.58
N TYR A 232 -13.60 7.50 2.66
CA TYR A 232 -14.21 8.31 1.63
C TYR A 232 -13.52 8.17 0.27
N LYS A 233 -12.20 7.99 0.23
CA LYS A 233 -11.48 7.72 -1.03
C LYS A 233 -12.10 6.56 -1.81
N PHE A 234 -12.39 5.45 -1.12
CA PHE A 234 -12.93 4.25 -1.74
C PHE A 234 -14.44 4.34 -1.99
N SER A 235 -15.18 5.02 -1.12
CA SER A 235 -16.65 5.12 -1.22
C SER A 235 -17.14 5.87 -2.47
N LYS A 236 -16.29 6.67 -3.09
CA LYS A 236 -16.60 7.37 -4.34
C LYS A 236 -16.82 6.45 -5.53
N ASN A 237 -16.30 5.23 -5.48
CA ASN A 237 -16.44 4.24 -6.55
C ASN A 237 -17.25 3.03 -6.05
N LYS A 238 -18.39 2.78 -6.69
CA LYS A 238 -19.32 1.68 -6.35
C LYS A 238 -18.71 0.28 -6.48
N ALA A 239 -17.54 0.15 -7.12
CA ALA A 239 -16.82 -1.12 -7.21
C ALA A 239 -16.22 -1.58 -5.88
N TYR A 240 -16.16 -0.69 -4.88
CA TYR A 240 -15.59 -0.98 -3.57
C TYR A 240 -16.66 -1.11 -2.50
N SER A 241 -16.50 -2.11 -1.63
CA SER A 241 -17.26 -2.25 -0.39
C SER A 241 -16.34 -2.08 0.81
N ILE A 242 -16.82 -1.38 1.83
CA ILE A 242 -16.07 -1.10 3.06
C ILE A 242 -16.79 -1.78 4.21
N SER A 243 -16.04 -2.52 5.02
CA SER A 243 -16.56 -3.15 6.25
C SER A 243 -15.71 -2.77 7.45
N GLU A 244 -16.35 -2.62 8.60
CA GLU A 244 -15.71 -2.42 9.89
C GLU A 244 -16.13 -3.56 10.82
N THR A 245 -15.15 -4.16 11.50
CA THR A 245 -15.38 -5.22 12.49
C THR A 245 -14.54 -4.95 13.74
N THR A 246 -15.11 -5.17 14.90
CA THR A 246 -14.36 -5.11 16.16
C THR A 246 -13.99 -6.52 16.59
N THR A 247 -12.71 -6.73 16.90
CA THR A 247 -12.16 -7.99 17.36
C THR A 247 -11.46 -7.76 18.70
N ILE A 248 -11.63 -8.68 19.63
CA ILE A 248 -10.89 -8.68 20.89
C ILE A 248 -9.62 -9.50 20.67
N VAL A 249 -8.46 -8.91 20.93
CA VAL A 249 -7.20 -9.65 20.95
C VAL A 249 -7.02 -10.26 22.32
N LEU A 250 -6.98 -11.59 22.38
CA LEU A 250 -6.68 -12.33 23.60
C LEU A 250 -5.15 -12.48 23.74
N GLN A 251 -4.65 -12.46 24.96
CA GLN A 251 -3.22 -12.53 25.30
C GLN A 251 -2.48 -13.74 24.69
N SER A 252 -3.20 -14.83 24.44
CA SER A 252 -2.64 -16.06 23.85
C SER A 252 -2.33 -16.00 22.35
N MET A 253 -2.62 -14.90 21.67
CA MET A 253 -2.33 -14.72 20.25
C MET A 253 -1.05 -13.91 19.98
N VAL A 254 -0.35 -13.49 21.03
CA VAL A 254 0.93 -12.77 20.93
C VAL A 254 2.04 -13.76 21.26
N MET A 255 2.32 -14.66 20.33
CA MET A 255 3.55 -15.46 20.31
C MET A 255 4.47 -14.98 19.21
#